data_93fc44af171edca082f3f0f8f6e043ce
#
_entry.id   93fc44af171edca082f3f0f8f6e043ce
#
_cell.length_a   1.000
_cell.length_b   1.000
_cell.length_c   1.000
_cell.angle_alpha   90.00
_cell.angle_beta   90.00
_cell.angle_gamma   90.00
#
_symmetry.space_group_name_H-M   'P 1'
#
loop_
_entity.id
_entity.type
_entity.pdbx_description
1 polymer ?
#
loop_
_entity_poly.entity_id
_entity_poly.type
_entity_poly.pdbx_seq_one_letter_code
_entity_poly.pdbx_strand_id
1 'polypeptide(L)'
;MSEPNAKPGVLAKAVLLGAVLIAVIGSMTNAQAQTHRHRERGSPTESDRPAPAVPADKRDSIVAAPGPYTGRPYWLALAQCGGIYFKLNVLYADVAVHARVIKPDPTLNNEATKKLNDAIKTATIFYTAAERFLMNDRGIERIDAVLVYSEQARAAGDRIKGSDTAASVLAGQSAAKACPVLYQACQAAFPKACSDQISPVS
;
A
#
# COMPACT_ATOMS: atom_id res chain seq x y z
N MET A 1 21.57 34.41 46.08
CA MET A 1 22.11 33.07 45.94
C MET A 1 20.99 32.11 46.28
N SER A 2 20.33 31.59 45.26
CA SER A 2 19.22 30.58 45.43
C SER A 2 19.35 29.62 44.25
N GLU A 3 19.68 28.37 44.53
CA GLU A 3 19.86 27.29 43.56
C GLU A 3 18.49 26.84 43.03
N PRO A 4 18.34 26.51 41.74
CA PRO A 4 17.13 25.88 41.21
C PRO A 4 17.21 24.35 41.39
N ASN A 5 16.18 23.84 42.04
CA ASN A 5 15.93 22.45 42.39
C ASN A 5 15.50 21.69 41.10
N ALA A 6 16.40 20.87 40.57
CA ALA A 6 16.14 20.00 39.42
C ALA A 6 15.40 18.73 39.90
N LYS A 7 14.17 18.51 39.43
CA LYS A 7 13.41 17.26 39.64
C LYS A 7 13.90 16.18 38.67
N PRO A 8 14.40 15.03 39.13
CA PRO A 8 14.65 13.86 38.31
C PRO A 8 13.35 13.02 38.21
N GLY A 9 12.79 12.85 37.05
CA GLY A 9 11.60 11.97 36.96
C GLY A 9 10.99 11.71 35.60
N VAL A 10 11.55 12.15 34.49
CA VAL A 10 10.85 11.98 33.17
C VAL A 10 11.62 11.09 32.16
N LEU A 11 12.82 10.63 32.48
CA LEU A 11 13.67 9.90 31.52
C LEU A 11 13.50 8.36 31.48
N ALA A 12 12.64 7.78 32.34
CA ALA A 12 12.57 6.32 32.49
C ALA A 12 11.44 5.61 31.68
N LYS A 13 10.54 6.35 30.98
CA LYS A 13 9.41 5.72 30.25
C LYS A 13 9.57 5.66 28.73
N ALA A 14 10.59 6.24 28.15
CA ALA A 14 10.76 6.29 26.67
C ALA A 14 11.55 5.10 26.10
N VAL A 15 12.19 4.27 26.91
CA VAL A 15 13.10 3.20 26.43
C VAL A 15 12.39 1.87 26.19
N LEU A 16 11.20 1.65 26.76
CA LEU A 16 10.51 0.34 26.71
C LEU A 16 9.62 0.11 25.47
N LEU A 17 9.32 1.15 24.69
CA LEU A 17 8.49 1.02 23.48
C LEU A 17 9.32 0.78 22.19
N GLY A 18 10.63 0.97 22.23
CA GLY A 18 11.53 0.74 21.09
C GLY A 18 11.95 -0.73 20.89
N ALA A 19 11.85 -1.57 21.93
CA ALA A 19 12.40 -2.92 21.89
C ALA A 19 11.44 -3.97 21.27
N VAL A 20 10.15 -3.68 21.16
CA VAL A 20 9.16 -4.66 20.68
C VAL A 20 9.09 -4.70 19.13
N LEU A 21 9.48 -3.62 18.45
CA LEU A 21 9.41 -3.58 16.98
C LEU A 21 10.61 -4.24 16.27
N ILE A 22 11.73 -4.45 16.95
CA ILE A 22 12.93 -5.06 16.35
C ILE A 22 12.86 -6.59 16.38
N ALA A 23 12.06 -7.19 17.27
CA ALA A 23 11.95 -8.65 17.39
C ALA A 23 11.14 -9.33 16.26
N VAL A 24 10.34 -8.58 15.50
CA VAL A 24 9.52 -9.15 14.41
C VAL A 24 10.28 -9.21 13.07
N ILE A 25 11.31 -8.39 12.88
CA ILE A 25 12.10 -8.37 11.62
C ILE A 25 13.30 -9.35 11.67
N GLY A 26 13.71 -9.79 12.86
CA GLY A 26 14.89 -10.64 13.07
C GLY A 26 14.68 -12.15 12.86
N SER A 27 13.48 -12.64 12.59
CA SER A 27 13.19 -14.08 12.52
C SER A 27 13.17 -14.68 11.11
N MET A 28 13.57 -13.97 10.08
CA MET A 28 13.57 -14.49 8.69
C MET A 28 14.95 -14.82 8.12
N THR A 29 16.02 -14.81 8.92
CA THR A 29 17.34 -15.22 8.44
C THR A 29 18.00 -16.16 9.44
N ASN A 30 17.65 -17.45 9.40
CA ASN A 30 18.54 -18.57 9.70
C ASN A 30 17.77 -19.91 9.63
N ALA A 31 17.64 -20.46 8.43
CA ALA A 31 17.37 -21.87 8.21
C ALA A 31 18.08 -22.31 6.93
N GLN A 32 19.41 -22.31 6.96
CA GLN A 32 20.22 -23.09 6.03
C GLN A 32 21.19 -23.92 6.85
N ALA A 33 20.96 -25.18 6.88
CA ALA A 33 21.88 -26.31 6.88
C ALA A 33 21.32 -27.46 7.74
N GLN A 34 20.58 -28.34 7.11
CA GLN A 34 20.68 -29.76 7.43
C GLN A 34 20.22 -30.60 6.22
N THR A 35 21.20 -31.17 5.55
CA THR A 35 21.07 -32.20 4.54
C THR A 35 20.48 -33.48 5.15
N HIS A 36 19.22 -33.79 4.82
CA HIS A 36 18.74 -35.17 4.82
C HIS A 36 17.91 -35.41 3.55
N ARG A 37 18.44 -36.29 2.71
CA ARG A 37 17.77 -36.86 1.55
C ARG A 37 16.54 -37.63 2.03
N HIS A 38 15.38 -37.05 1.98
CA HIS A 38 14.13 -37.74 1.80
C HIS A 38 13.46 -37.16 0.55
N ARG A 39 13.30 -38.03 -0.43
CA ARG A 39 12.60 -37.79 -1.68
C ARG A 39 11.11 -37.72 -1.34
N GLU A 40 10.68 -36.64 -0.75
CA GLU A 40 9.26 -36.32 -0.61
C GLU A 40 8.83 -35.54 -1.86
N ARG A 41 7.79 -36.10 -2.47
CA ARG A 41 7.03 -35.50 -3.57
C ARG A 41 6.62 -34.10 -3.13
N GLY A 42 7.37 -33.09 -3.56
CA GLY A 42 7.10 -31.69 -3.22
C GLY A 42 5.69 -31.33 -3.66
N SER A 43 4.87 -30.95 -2.73
CA SER A 43 3.66 -30.21 -3.03
C SER A 43 4.06 -28.95 -3.82
N PRO A 44 3.35 -28.60 -4.91
CA PRO A 44 3.65 -27.39 -5.66
C PRO A 44 3.64 -26.20 -4.71
N THR A 45 4.72 -25.46 -4.70
CA THR A 45 4.78 -24.18 -3.97
C THR A 45 3.68 -23.27 -4.53
N GLU A 46 2.96 -22.57 -3.67
CA GLU A 46 1.86 -21.65 -4.01
C GLU A 46 2.26 -20.60 -5.07
N SER A 47 3.56 -20.40 -5.27
CA SER A 47 4.15 -19.55 -6.33
C SER A 47 4.02 -20.11 -7.75
N ASP A 48 3.76 -21.41 -7.92
CA ASP A 48 3.66 -22.06 -9.23
C ASP A 48 2.20 -22.22 -9.70
N ARG A 49 1.25 -21.68 -8.96
CA ARG A 49 -0.17 -21.74 -9.36
C ARG A 49 -0.37 -20.83 -10.57
N PRO A 50 -0.75 -21.38 -11.73
CA PRO A 50 -1.07 -20.55 -12.90
C PRO A 50 -2.20 -19.60 -12.55
N ALA A 51 -2.12 -18.37 -13.07
CA ALA A 51 -3.19 -17.39 -12.91
C ALA A 51 -4.52 -18.01 -13.36
N PRO A 52 -5.62 -17.81 -12.61
CA PRO A 52 -6.91 -18.40 -12.94
C PRO A 52 -7.34 -18.00 -14.35
N ALA A 53 -7.73 -18.99 -15.16
CA ALA A 53 -8.22 -18.75 -16.50
C ALA A 53 -9.54 -17.94 -16.43
N VAL A 54 -9.60 -16.82 -17.15
CA VAL A 54 -10.84 -16.02 -17.27
C VAL A 54 -11.83 -16.80 -18.12
N PRO A 55 -13.09 -17.02 -17.66
CA PRO A 55 -14.14 -17.62 -18.47
C PRO A 55 -14.33 -16.84 -19.78
N ALA A 56 -14.52 -17.55 -20.90
CA ALA A 56 -14.59 -16.96 -22.23
C ALA A 56 -15.75 -15.96 -22.43
N ASP A 57 -16.79 -16.05 -21.60
CA ASP A 57 -17.98 -15.19 -21.59
C ASP A 57 -17.84 -13.96 -20.66
N LYS A 58 -16.79 -13.89 -19.87
CA LYS A 58 -16.53 -12.79 -18.94
C LYS A 58 -15.65 -11.73 -19.57
N ARG A 59 -16.10 -10.48 -19.49
CA ARG A 59 -15.35 -9.32 -19.99
C ARG A 59 -15.16 -8.33 -18.87
N ASP A 60 -13.97 -7.74 -18.84
CA ASP A 60 -13.65 -6.68 -17.90
C ASP A 60 -14.49 -5.42 -18.19
N SER A 61 -15.00 -4.80 -17.14
CA SER A 61 -15.58 -3.46 -17.23
C SER A 61 -14.48 -2.45 -17.52
N ILE A 62 -14.69 -1.64 -18.58
CA ILE A 62 -13.65 -0.75 -19.12
C ILE A 62 -13.87 0.70 -18.66
N VAL A 63 -12.80 1.40 -18.33
CA VAL A 63 -12.83 2.83 -17.97
C VAL A 63 -13.17 3.65 -19.21
N ALA A 64 -14.34 4.30 -19.19
CA ALA A 64 -14.79 5.21 -20.23
C ALA A 64 -14.43 6.68 -19.94
N ALA A 65 -14.13 7.03 -18.69
CA ALA A 65 -13.78 8.40 -18.30
C ALA A 65 -12.49 8.87 -18.97
N PRO A 66 -12.40 10.15 -19.40
CA PRO A 66 -11.16 10.70 -19.98
C PRO A 66 -10.02 10.69 -18.96
N GLY A 67 -8.82 10.36 -19.44
CA GLY A 67 -7.61 10.38 -18.60
C GLY A 67 -6.65 9.25 -18.87
N PRO A 68 -5.61 9.07 -18.05
CA PRO A 68 -4.54 8.12 -18.28
C PRO A 68 -4.97 6.65 -18.18
N TYR A 69 -6.17 6.40 -17.66
CA TYR A 69 -6.75 5.07 -17.49
C TYR A 69 -7.83 4.71 -18.51
N THR A 70 -8.20 5.62 -19.42
CA THR A 70 -9.19 5.37 -20.46
C THR A 70 -8.87 4.11 -21.26
N GLY A 71 -9.89 3.27 -21.48
CA GLY A 71 -9.75 2.01 -22.20
C GLY A 71 -9.11 0.86 -21.42
N ARG A 72 -8.73 1.06 -20.17
CA ARG A 72 -8.19 0.01 -19.30
C ARG A 72 -9.31 -0.67 -18.50
N PRO A 73 -9.15 -1.93 -18.12
CA PRO A 73 -10.03 -2.56 -17.14
C PRO A 73 -10.07 -1.77 -15.83
N TYR A 74 -11.26 -1.58 -15.25
CA TYR A 74 -11.40 -0.87 -13.97
C TYR A 74 -10.57 -1.51 -12.86
N TRP A 75 -10.59 -2.84 -12.75
CA TRP A 75 -9.79 -3.53 -11.75
C TRP A 75 -8.30 -3.19 -11.83
N LEU A 76 -7.76 -3.10 -13.05
CA LEU A 76 -6.34 -2.78 -13.28
C LEU A 76 -6.02 -1.32 -12.91
N ALA A 77 -6.84 -0.39 -13.37
CA ALA A 77 -6.66 1.03 -13.08
C ALA A 77 -6.77 1.32 -11.57
N LEU A 78 -7.74 0.71 -10.89
CA LEU A 78 -7.93 0.83 -9.45
C LEU A 78 -6.78 0.19 -8.67
N ALA A 79 -6.31 -1.00 -9.06
CA ALA A 79 -5.14 -1.64 -8.46
C ALA A 79 -3.89 -0.77 -8.57
N GLN A 80 -3.65 -0.15 -9.73
CA GLN A 80 -2.52 0.77 -9.94
C GLN A 80 -2.63 2.00 -9.04
N CYS A 81 -3.81 2.60 -8.91
CA CYS A 81 -4.05 3.71 -7.97
C CYS A 81 -3.81 3.28 -6.51
N GLY A 82 -4.31 2.13 -6.10
CA GLY A 82 -4.02 1.58 -4.78
C GLY A 82 -2.52 1.43 -4.51
N GLY A 83 -1.76 0.93 -5.49
CA GLY A 83 -0.31 0.81 -5.40
C GLY A 83 0.43 2.15 -5.26
N ILE A 84 -0.04 3.19 -5.96
CA ILE A 84 0.49 4.56 -5.83
C ILE A 84 0.27 5.08 -4.40
N TYR A 85 -0.93 4.95 -3.86
CA TYR A 85 -1.24 5.38 -2.50
C TYR A 85 -0.51 4.55 -1.44
N PHE A 86 -0.35 3.25 -1.65
CA PHE A 86 0.45 2.40 -0.77
C PHE A 86 1.92 2.85 -0.76
N LYS A 87 2.49 3.18 -1.91
CA LYS A 87 3.85 3.74 -1.99
C LYS A 87 3.96 5.08 -1.26
N LEU A 88 2.97 5.96 -1.40
CA LEU A 88 2.91 7.22 -0.64
C LEU A 88 2.85 6.96 0.87
N ASN A 89 2.08 5.97 1.34
CA ASN A 89 2.07 5.57 2.73
C ASN A 89 3.47 5.23 3.25
N VAL A 90 4.23 4.41 2.52
CA VAL A 90 5.63 4.05 2.87
C VAL A 90 6.52 5.30 2.92
N LEU A 91 6.43 6.18 1.91
CA LEU A 91 7.24 7.40 1.85
C LEU A 91 6.92 8.38 3.00
N TYR A 92 5.65 8.53 3.37
CA TYR A 92 5.26 9.35 4.51
C TYR A 92 5.70 8.74 5.85
N ALA A 93 5.76 7.40 5.95
CA ALA A 93 6.35 6.73 7.10
C ALA A 93 7.84 7.08 7.26
N ASP A 94 8.60 7.08 6.17
CA ASP A 94 10.01 7.48 6.17
C ASP A 94 10.17 8.95 6.61
N VAL A 95 9.33 9.86 6.12
CA VAL A 95 9.33 11.28 6.53
C VAL A 95 9.02 11.40 8.03
N ALA A 96 8.01 10.70 8.54
CA ALA A 96 7.64 10.74 9.95
C ALA A 96 8.76 10.21 10.86
N VAL A 97 9.40 9.11 10.46
CA VAL A 97 10.55 8.57 11.20
C VAL A 97 11.71 9.57 11.21
N HIS A 98 12.03 10.17 10.06
CA HIS A 98 13.09 11.19 9.96
C HIS A 98 12.81 12.39 10.87
N ALA A 99 11.57 12.92 10.82
CA ALA A 99 11.11 14.06 11.63
C ALA A 99 11.04 13.75 13.14
N ARG A 100 10.96 12.49 13.53
CA ARG A 100 10.93 12.07 14.93
C ARG A 100 12.33 11.77 15.50
N VAL A 101 13.19 11.13 14.69
CA VAL A 101 14.42 10.50 15.20
C VAL A 101 15.67 11.25 14.74
N ILE A 102 15.75 11.62 13.47
CA ILE A 102 16.99 12.17 12.87
C ILE A 102 17.09 13.68 13.08
N LYS A 103 16.00 14.38 12.72
CA LYS A 103 15.89 15.84 12.87
C LYS A 103 14.54 16.16 13.52
N PRO A 104 14.46 16.20 14.86
CA PRO A 104 13.18 16.35 15.56
C PRO A 104 12.40 17.59 15.10
N ASP A 105 11.22 17.35 14.50
CA ASP A 105 10.25 18.35 14.07
C ASP A 105 8.85 17.80 14.35
N PRO A 106 8.21 18.18 15.47
CA PRO A 106 6.89 17.68 15.84
C PRO A 106 5.80 18.02 14.83
N THR A 107 5.88 19.17 14.17
CA THR A 107 4.89 19.62 13.19
C THR A 107 4.95 18.73 11.95
N LEU A 108 6.15 18.55 11.39
CA LEU A 108 6.37 17.69 10.23
C LEU A 108 6.02 16.23 10.54
N ASN A 109 6.38 15.73 11.74
CA ASN A 109 6.02 14.37 12.16
C ASN A 109 4.50 14.15 12.21
N ASN A 110 3.74 15.10 12.79
CA ASN A 110 2.28 15.01 12.89
C ASN A 110 1.63 15.07 11.49
N GLU A 111 2.09 15.97 10.63
CA GLU A 111 1.60 16.09 9.25
C GLU A 111 1.89 14.80 8.45
N ALA A 112 3.11 14.30 8.48
CA ALA A 112 3.49 13.07 7.79
C ALA A 112 2.68 11.87 8.30
N THR A 113 2.46 11.77 9.62
CA THR A 113 1.64 10.71 10.22
C THR A 113 0.19 10.77 9.75
N LYS A 114 -0.39 11.97 9.64
CA LYS A 114 -1.74 12.14 9.08
C LYS A 114 -1.79 11.67 7.63
N LYS A 115 -0.87 12.16 6.78
CA LYS A 115 -0.79 11.78 5.37
C LYS A 115 -0.57 10.27 5.17
N LEU A 116 0.24 9.66 6.01
CA LEU A 116 0.44 8.21 6.04
C LEU A 116 -0.89 7.46 6.26
N ASN A 117 -1.65 7.87 7.29
CA ASN A 117 -2.93 7.25 7.61
C ASN A 117 -3.97 7.44 6.50
N ASP A 118 -4.02 8.62 5.90
CA ASP A 118 -4.94 8.92 4.80
C ASP A 118 -4.56 8.12 3.54
N ALA A 119 -3.27 7.98 3.26
CA ALA A 119 -2.79 7.21 2.12
C ALA A 119 -3.11 5.72 2.23
N ILE A 120 -2.92 5.09 3.41
CA ILE A 120 -3.24 3.66 3.57
C ILE A 120 -4.75 3.41 3.53
N LYS A 121 -5.57 4.29 4.10
CA LYS A 121 -7.03 4.19 3.98
C LYS A 121 -7.46 4.25 2.52
N THR A 122 -6.93 5.23 1.77
CA THR A 122 -7.24 5.39 0.35
C THR A 122 -6.77 4.20 -0.47
N ALA A 123 -5.56 3.68 -0.24
CA ALA A 123 -5.08 2.46 -0.89
C ALA A 123 -6.02 1.27 -0.67
N THR A 124 -6.48 1.08 0.56
CA THR A 124 -7.42 0.00 0.91
C THR A 124 -8.74 0.11 0.14
N ILE A 125 -9.29 1.32 -0.01
CA ILE A 125 -10.51 1.56 -0.79
C ILE A 125 -10.31 1.16 -2.25
N PHE A 126 -9.20 1.57 -2.87
CA PHE A 126 -8.87 1.19 -4.24
C PHE A 126 -8.70 -0.33 -4.41
N TYR A 127 -8.04 -0.99 -3.47
CA TYR A 127 -7.86 -2.45 -3.50
C TYR A 127 -9.19 -3.19 -3.36
N THR A 128 -10.05 -2.75 -2.45
CA THR A 128 -11.38 -3.33 -2.28
C THR A 128 -12.23 -3.19 -3.55
N ALA A 129 -12.16 -2.04 -4.22
CA ALA A 129 -12.87 -1.84 -5.48
C ALA A 129 -12.27 -2.71 -6.60
N ALA A 130 -10.95 -2.82 -6.73
CA ALA A 130 -10.30 -3.69 -7.70
C ALA A 130 -10.66 -5.17 -7.50
N GLU A 131 -10.68 -5.64 -6.24
CA GLU A 131 -11.11 -6.98 -5.86
C GLU A 131 -12.53 -7.25 -6.31
N ARG A 132 -13.47 -6.33 -6.01
CA ARG A 132 -14.88 -6.46 -6.40
C ARG A 132 -15.05 -6.60 -7.93
N PHE A 133 -14.32 -5.82 -8.73
CA PHE A 133 -14.34 -5.95 -10.19
C PHE A 133 -13.81 -7.31 -10.65
N LEU A 134 -12.67 -7.76 -10.12
CA LEU A 134 -12.11 -9.07 -10.47
C LEU A 134 -13.06 -10.20 -10.15
N MET A 135 -13.71 -10.18 -9.00
CA MET A 135 -14.70 -11.18 -8.61
C MET A 135 -15.96 -11.12 -9.51
N ASN A 136 -16.46 -9.93 -9.82
CA ASN A 136 -17.68 -9.76 -10.60
C ASN A 136 -17.46 -10.00 -12.10
N ASP A 137 -16.41 -9.40 -12.68
CA ASP A 137 -16.17 -9.44 -14.11
C ASP A 137 -15.55 -10.78 -14.54
N ARG A 138 -14.65 -11.35 -13.70
CA ARG A 138 -13.92 -12.56 -14.03
C ARG A 138 -14.40 -13.80 -13.30
N GLY A 139 -15.23 -13.63 -12.26
CA GLY A 139 -15.74 -14.75 -11.46
C GLY A 139 -14.67 -15.51 -10.69
N ILE A 140 -13.52 -14.88 -10.41
CA ILE A 140 -12.45 -15.50 -9.63
C ILE A 140 -12.71 -15.36 -8.14
N GLU A 141 -12.18 -16.28 -7.35
CA GLU A 141 -12.29 -16.22 -5.90
C GLU A 141 -11.48 -15.04 -5.32
N ARG A 142 -11.87 -14.60 -4.14
CA ARG A 142 -11.26 -13.46 -3.45
C ARG A 142 -9.75 -13.58 -3.31
N ILE A 143 -9.25 -14.76 -2.94
CA ILE A 143 -7.82 -14.97 -2.73
C ILE A 143 -7.02 -14.79 -4.02
N ASP A 144 -7.55 -15.29 -5.14
CA ASP A 144 -6.95 -15.14 -6.45
C ASP A 144 -7.03 -13.69 -6.94
N ALA A 145 -8.14 -12.98 -6.64
CA ALA A 145 -8.27 -11.55 -6.94
C ALA A 145 -7.18 -10.74 -6.22
N VAL A 146 -6.92 -11.05 -4.93
CA VAL A 146 -5.83 -10.40 -4.15
C VAL A 146 -4.47 -10.61 -4.81
N LEU A 147 -4.15 -11.81 -5.27
CA LEU A 147 -2.88 -12.09 -5.96
C LEU A 147 -2.76 -11.27 -7.25
N VAL A 148 -3.81 -11.26 -8.08
CA VAL A 148 -3.82 -10.54 -9.36
C VAL A 148 -3.65 -9.04 -9.17
N TYR A 149 -4.44 -8.38 -8.31
CA TYR A 149 -4.34 -6.94 -8.17
C TYR A 149 -3.07 -6.50 -7.41
N SER A 150 -2.56 -7.31 -6.48
CA SER A 150 -1.36 -6.98 -5.71
C SER A 150 -0.12 -6.87 -6.58
N GLU A 151 0.03 -7.73 -7.59
CA GLU A 151 1.12 -7.65 -8.54
C GLU A 151 1.10 -6.31 -9.31
N GLN A 152 -0.07 -5.92 -9.81
CA GLN A 152 -0.25 -4.67 -10.55
C GLN A 152 -0.07 -3.44 -9.67
N ALA A 153 -0.54 -3.50 -8.43
CA ALA A 153 -0.34 -2.47 -7.43
C ALA A 153 1.14 -2.26 -7.11
N ARG A 154 1.87 -3.36 -6.85
CA ARG A 154 3.31 -3.32 -6.60
C ARG A 154 4.06 -2.72 -7.79
N ALA A 155 3.79 -3.19 -9.00
CA ALA A 155 4.41 -2.65 -10.21
C ALA A 155 4.14 -1.14 -10.40
N ALA A 156 2.97 -0.64 -10.01
CA ALA A 156 2.66 0.79 -10.05
C ALA A 156 3.44 1.58 -9.00
N GLY A 157 3.52 1.09 -7.76
CA GLY A 157 4.30 1.69 -6.68
C GLY A 157 5.79 1.74 -6.97
N ASP A 158 6.35 0.68 -7.55
CA ASP A 158 7.78 0.56 -7.89
C ASP A 158 8.23 1.57 -8.97
N ARG A 159 7.30 2.10 -9.77
CA ARG A 159 7.57 3.16 -10.74
C ARG A 159 7.77 4.54 -10.11
N ILE A 160 7.32 4.74 -8.87
CA ILE A 160 7.49 6.00 -8.15
C ILE A 160 8.91 6.06 -7.61
N LYS A 161 9.74 6.86 -8.27
CA LYS A 161 11.15 7.05 -7.92
C LYS A 161 11.50 8.53 -7.96
N GLY A 162 12.34 8.96 -7.03
CA GLY A 162 12.96 10.29 -6.99
C GLY A 162 14.43 10.14 -6.58
N SER A 163 15.17 11.23 -6.64
CA SER A 163 16.58 11.28 -6.18
C SER A 163 16.70 11.06 -4.66
N ASP A 164 15.65 11.41 -3.93
CA ASP A 164 15.54 11.29 -2.47
C ASP A 164 14.08 11.06 -2.06
N THR A 165 13.82 10.99 -0.75
CA THR A 165 12.46 10.77 -0.21
C THR A 165 11.51 11.90 -0.60
N ALA A 166 11.94 13.16 -0.55
CA ALA A 166 11.08 14.31 -0.88
C ALA A 166 10.70 14.30 -2.37
N ALA A 167 11.65 14.08 -3.26
CA ALA A 167 11.39 13.94 -4.70
C ALA A 167 10.49 12.73 -5.00
N SER A 168 10.64 11.62 -4.28
CA SER A 168 9.78 10.44 -4.40
C SER A 168 8.34 10.74 -3.94
N VAL A 169 8.16 11.50 -2.84
CA VAL A 169 6.83 11.95 -2.39
C VAL A 169 6.16 12.80 -3.47
N LEU A 170 6.86 13.79 -4.04
CA LEU A 170 6.32 14.64 -5.11
C LEU A 170 5.95 13.82 -6.36
N ALA A 171 6.78 12.87 -6.76
CA ALA A 171 6.49 11.97 -7.86
C ALA A 171 5.23 11.12 -7.59
N GLY A 172 5.10 10.59 -6.37
CA GLY A 172 3.91 9.84 -5.94
C GLY A 172 2.64 10.68 -5.93
N GLN A 173 2.71 11.90 -5.38
CA GLN A 173 1.59 12.84 -5.39
C GLN A 173 1.17 13.20 -6.82
N SER A 174 2.14 13.41 -7.72
CA SER A 174 1.86 13.68 -9.14
C SER A 174 1.17 12.50 -9.80
N ALA A 175 1.64 11.28 -9.56
CA ALA A 175 1.03 10.06 -10.09
C ALA A 175 -0.40 9.83 -9.56
N ALA A 176 -0.67 10.22 -8.31
CA ALA A 176 -1.97 10.06 -7.66
C ALA A 176 -3.05 11.01 -8.19
N LYS A 177 -2.71 12.12 -8.88
CA LYS A 177 -3.67 13.16 -9.30
C LYS A 177 -4.86 12.64 -10.11
N ALA A 178 -4.65 11.61 -10.92
CA ALA A 178 -5.72 11.04 -11.75
C ALA A 178 -6.63 10.05 -10.99
N CYS A 179 -6.20 9.56 -9.83
CA CYS A 179 -6.92 8.51 -9.12
C CYS A 179 -8.28 8.95 -8.55
N PRO A 180 -8.45 10.16 -7.96
CA PRO A 180 -9.76 10.61 -7.51
C PRO A 180 -10.78 10.72 -8.66
N VAL A 181 -10.36 11.22 -9.83
CA VAL A 181 -11.23 11.32 -11.01
C VAL A 181 -11.65 9.94 -11.51
N LEU A 182 -10.72 8.98 -11.57
CA LEU A 182 -11.04 7.59 -11.88
C LEU A 182 -12.06 7.01 -10.90
N TYR A 183 -11.88 7.25 -9.60
CA TYR A 183 -12.77 6.70 -8.59
C TYR A 183 -14.15 7.33 -8.63
N GLN A 184 -14.27 8.63 -8.85
CA GLN A 184 -15.55 9.32 -9.05
C GLN A 184 -16.31 8.76 -10.27
N ALA A 185 -15.60 8.54 -11.38
CA ALA A 185 -16.19 7.92 -12.56
C ALA A 185 -16.65 6.49 -12.27
N CYS A 186 -15.89 5.74 -11.47
CA CYS A 186 -16.30 4.42 -11.01
C CYS A 186 -17.56 4.48 -10.14
N GLN A 187 -17.64 5.41 -9.19
CA GLN A 187 -18.81 5.58 -8.33
C GLN A 187 -20.07 5.92 -9.14
N ALA A 188 -19.94 6.74 -10.17
CA ALA A 188 -21.06 7.11 -11.04
C ALA A 188 -21.55 5.92 -11.86
N ALA A 189 -20.65 5.11 -12.43
CA ALA A 189 -20.98 3.99 -13.30
C ALA A 189 -21.29 2.68 -12.54
N PHE A 190 -20.59 2.46 -11.41
CA PHE A 190 -20.62 1.20 -10.65
C PHE A 190 -20.71 1.47 -9.13
N PRO A 191 -21.81 2.05 -8.61
CA PRO A 191 -21.93 2.48 -7.22
C PRO A 191 -21.77 1.34 -6.20
N LYS A 192 -22.07 0.08 -6.58
CA LYS A 192 -21.87 -1.08 -5.71
C LYS A 192 -20.41 -1.50 -5.60
N ALA A 193 -19.60 -1.31 -6.64
CA ALA A 193 -18.20 -1.66 -6.64
C ALA A 193 -17.33 -0.56 -5.99
N CYS A 194 -17.69 0.72 -6.23
CA CYS A 194 -16.98 1.90 -5.74
C CYS A 194 -17.84 2.69 -4.75
N SER A 195 -18.27 2.06 -3.65
CA SER A 195 -19.20 2.65 -2.67
C SER A 195 -18.53 3.53 -1.62
N ASP A 196 -17.23 3.33 -1.37
CA ASP A 196 -16.52 3.99 -0.28
C ASP A 196 -16.07 5.39 -0.67
N GLN A 197 -15.94 6.29 0.33
CA GLN A 197 -15.43 7.64 0.09
C GLN A 197 -13.91 7.66 0.22
N ILE A 198 -13.22 8.26 -0.76
CA ILE A 198 -11.78 8.50 -0.70
C ILE A 198 -11.49 9.91 -0.18
N SER A 199 -10.48 10.02 0.70
CA SER A 199 -9.97 11.31 1.11
C SER A 199 -9.08 11.90 0.00
N PRO A 200 -9.25 13.19 -0.36
CA PRO A 200 -8.34 13.84 -1.29
C PRO A 200 -6.93 13.87 -0.69
N VAL A 201 -5.93 13.63 -1.54
CA VAL A 201 -4.51 13.85 -1.16
C VAL A 201 -4.23 15.34 -1.31
N SER A 202 -4.14 16.04 -0.22
CA SER A 202 -3.71 17.43 -0.14
C SER A 202 -2.22 17.53 0.18
#